data_9238851a822f2554fa40de298b95ce3f
#
_entry.id   9238851a822f2554fa40de298b95ce3f
#
_cell.length_a   1.000
_cell.length_b   1.000
_cell.length_c   1.000
_cell.angle_alpha   90.00
_cell.angle_beta   90.00
_cell.angle_gamma   90.00
#
_symmetry.space_group_name_H-M   'P 1'
#
loop_
_entity.id
_entity.type
_entity.pdbx_description
1 polymer ?
#
loop_
_entity_poly.entity_id
_entity_poly.type
_entity_poly.pdbx_seq_one_letter_code
_entity_poly.pdbx_strand_id
1 'polypeptide(L)'
;WALIDTTSRQPMDLAELPNGGFSSALIEKEIPIAGPGRIRLKNTENAVRTRQAYYTDLDINGHVNSIRYIEMMLDLFPAKQFEASPVKRLEVAYSAEAYADDLLHFYQEPSAKGDATLVEIRKEEGRIPVVKAAVTF
;
A
#
# COMPACT_ATOMS: atom_id res chain seq x y z
N TRP A 1 0.92 7.05 10.26
CA TRP A 1 2.25 7.68 10.30
C TRP A 1 3.16 6.81 11.15
N ALA A 2 4.40 6.62 10.73
CA ALA A 2 5.44 5.97 11.51
C ALA A 2 6.60 6.95 11.69
N LEU A 3 7.16 6.99 12.88
CA LEU A 3 8.40 7.70 13.16
C LEU A 3 9.54 6.74 12.91
N ILE A 4 10.54 7.17 12.15
CA ILE A 4 11.74 6.38 11.81
C ILE A 4 12.96 7.19 12.21
N ASP A 5 13.86 6.59 12.96
CA ASP A 5 15.17 7.18 13.23
C ASP A 5 15.96 7.30 11.93
N THR A 6 16.45 8.49 11.62
CA THR A 6 17.11 8.78 10.34
C THR A 6 18.48 8.12 10.19
N THR A 7 19.10 7.73 11.31
CA THR A 7 20.42 7.10 11.32
C THR A 7 20.32 5.58 11.31
N SER A 8 19.55 5.01 12.23
CA SER A 8 19.39 3.55 12.35
C SER A 8 18.34 2.98 11.39
N ARG A 9 17.47 3.82 10.82
CA ARG A 9 16.33 3.43 9.97
C ARG A 9 15.33 2.52 10.69
N GLN A 10 15.36 2.47 12.01
CA GLN A 10 14.44 1.68 12.81
C GLN A 10 13.20 2.50 13.22
N PRO A 11 12.04 1.84 13.34
CA PRO A 11 10.87 2.49 13.92
C PRO A 11 11.14 2.95 15.35
N MET A 12 10.66 4.15 15.67
CA MET A 12 10.72 4.74 17.01
C MET A 12 9.32 4.87 17.59
N ASP A 13 9.20 4.74 18.91
CA ASP A 13 7.96 5.07 19.61
C ASP A 13 7.79 6.59 19.64
N LEU A 14 6.59 7.06 19.29
CA LEU A 14 6.23 8.48 19.37
C LEU A 14 6.31 9.03 20.81
N ALA A 15 6.15 8.16 21.82
CA ALA A 15 6.29 8.52 23.23
C ALA A 15 7.75 8.82 23.63
N GLU A 16 8.73 8.31 22.91
CA GLU A 16 10.16 8.50 23.19
C GLU A 16 10.73 9.80 22.61
N LEU A 17 9.93 10.57 21.87
CA LEU A 17 10.37 11.86 21.35
C LEU A 17 10.73 12.82 22.46
N PRO A 18 11.86 13.59 22.31
CA PRO A 18 12.22 14.63 23.27
C PRO A 18 11.05 15.60 23.48
N ASN A 19 10.78 15.91 24.75
CA ASN A 19 9.71 16.80 25.19
C ASN A 19 8.29 16.22 25.14
N GLY A 20 8.10 14.89 25.01
CA GLY A 20 6.79 14.24 25.07
C GLY A 20 5.78 14.75 24.03
N GLY A 21 6.28 15.24 22.87
CA GLY A 21 5.56 16.10 21.97
C GLY A 21 4.24 15.56 21.39
N PHE A 22 3.99 14.25 21.48
CA PHE A 22 2.76 13.65 20.95
C PHE A 22 1.87 13.03 22.03
N SER A 23 2.33 12.90 23.28
CA SER A 23 1.52 12.29 24.34
C SER A 23 0.24 13.08 24.61
N SER A 24 0.25 14.39 24.47
CA SER A 24 -0.93 15.26 24.60
C SER A 24 -1.88 15.20 23.40
N ALA A 25 -1.42 14.69 22.27
CA ALA A 25 -2.20 14.53 21.04
C ALA A 25 -2.79 13.11 20.89
N LEU A 26 -2.44 12.18 21.79
CA LEU A 26 -3.03 10.85 21.82
C LEU A 26 -4.49 10.96 22.29
N ILE A 27 -5.38 10.52 21.44
CA ILE A 27 -6.81 10.44 21.76
C ILE A 27 -7.13 8.97 22.00
N GLU A 28 -7.43 8.63 23.24
CA GLU A 28 -8.00 7.32 23.59
C GLU A 28 -9.46 7.27 23.15
N LYS A 29 -9.67 7.03 21.87
CA LYS A 29 -11.00 6.89 21.27
C LYS A 29 -11.05 5.61 20.47
N GLU A 30 -12.15 4.88 20.66
CA GLU A 30 -12.43 3.70 19.86
C GLU A 30 -12.50 4.07 18.36
N ILE A 31 -11.75 3.35 17.53
CA ILE A 31 -11.74 3.58 16.07
C ILE A 31 -13.05 3.03 15.51
N PRO A 32 -13.89 3.84 14.83
CA PRO A 32 -15.23 3.42 14.39
C PRO A 32 -15.22 2.46 13.18
N ILE A 33 -14.04 2.09 12.69
CA ILE A 33 -13.88 1.15 11.58
C ILE A 33 -13.08 -0.07 12.02
N ALA A 34 -13.38 -1.23 11.43
CA ALA A 34 -12.60 -2.43 11.69
C ALA A 34 -11.12 -2.22 11.32
N GLY A 35 -10.23 -2.71 12.16
CA GLY A 35 -8.79 -2.67 11.88
C GLY A 35 -8.43 -3.35 10.54
N PRO A 36 -7.24 -3.06 9.98
CA PRO A 36 -6.81 -3.67 8.73
C PRO A 36 -6.62 -5.17 8.90
N GLY A 37 -7.09 -5.93 7.90
CA GLY A 37 -6.86 -7.36 7.81
C GLY A 37 -5.44 -7.69 7.30
N ARG A 38 -5.05 -8.96 7.44
CA ARG A 38 -3.82 -9.44 6.80
C ARG A 38 -4.07 -9.71 5.31
N ILE A 39 -3.44 -8.92 4.45
CA ILE A 39 -3.53 -9.07 2.99
C ILE A 39 -2.47 -10.09 2.55
N ARG A 40 -2.91 -11.21 1.97
CA ARG A 40 -2.03 -12.25 1.44
C ARG A 40 -2.64 -12.86 0.18
N LEU A 41 -1.97 -12.66 -0.95
CA LEU A 41 -2.26 -13.33 -2.19
C LEU A 41 -1.70 -14.76 -2.18
N LYS A 42 -2.42 -15.68 -2.80
CA LYS A 42 -2.03 -17.09 -2.94
C LYS A 42 -1.34 -17.35 -4.26
N ASN A 43 -1.80 -16.68 -5.33
CA ASN A 43 -1.26 -16.84 -6.67
C ASN A 43 -0.51 -15.55 -7.09
N THR A 44 0.80 -15.69 -7.21
CA THR A 44 1.72 -14.64 -7.67
C THR A 44 2.68 -15.16 -8.75
N GLU A 45 2.24 -16.15 -9.53
CA GLU A 45 3.05 -16.72 -10.60
C GLU A 45 3.00 -15.85 -11.87
N ASN A 46 1.81 -15.36 -12.21
CA ASN A 46 1.59 -14.59 -13.43
C ASN A 46 1.11 -13.17 -13.08
N ALA A 47 1.92 -12.18 -13.42
CA ALA A 47 1.53 -10.79 -13.29
C ALA A 47 0.42 -10.45 -14.30
N VAL A 48 -0.65 -9.81 -13.84
CA VAL A 48 -1.74 -9.31 -14.71
C VAL A 48 -1.33 -8.07 -15.49
N ARG A 49 -0.32 -7.35 -15.02
CA ARG A 49 0.27 -6.15 -15.64
C ARG A 49 1.71 -6.01 -15.20
N THR A 50 2.53 -5.39 -16.04
CA THR A 50 3.84 -4.85 -15.66
C THR A 50 3.92 -3.38 -16.07
N ARG A 51 4.63 -2.57 -15.28
CA ARG A 51 4.86 -1.15 -15.55
C ARG A 51 6.19 -0.71 -14.95
N GLN A 52 6.95 0.05 -15.70
CA GLN A 52 8.13 0.72 -15.17
C GLN A 52 7.71 1.91 -14.28
N ALA A 53 8.39 2.11 -13.17
CA ALA A 53 8.26 3.33 -12.38
C ALA A 53 9.02 4.47 -13.05
N TYR A 54 8.40 5.63 -13.20
CA TYR A 54 8.97 6.81 -13.86
C TYR A 54 9.26 7.92 -12.87
N TYR A 55 10.04 8.91 -13.30
CA TYR A 55 10.34 10.11 -12.52
C TYR A 55 9.08 10.78 -11.94
N THR A 56 8.00 10.85 -12.69
CA THR A 56 6.74 11.46 -12.27
C THR A 56 5.98 10.67 -11.20
N ASP A 57 6.40 9.45 -10.92
CA ASP A 57 5.84 8.62 -9.86
C ASP A 57 6.53 8.89 -8.51
N LEU A 58 7.68 9.58 -8.49
CA LEU A 58 8.50 9.75 -7.30
C LEU A 58 8.02 10.89 -6.41
N ASP A 59 8.29 10.73 -5.12
CA ASP A 59 8.19 11.80 -4.13
C ASP A 59 9.53 12.55 -3.96
N ILE A 60 9.57 13.49 -3.02
CA ILE A 60 10.78 14.30 -2.72
C ILE A 60 11.95 13.45 -2.21
N ASN A 61 11.71 12.25 -1.69
CA ASN A 61 12.74 11.34 -1.20
C ASN A 61 13.30 10.43 -2.31
N GLY A 62 12.78 10.56 -3.54
CA GLY A 62 13.19 9.73 -4.68
C GLY A 62 12.56 8.32 -4.69
N HIS A 63 11.57 8.08 -3.84
CA HIS A 63 10.81 6.84 -3.82
C HIS A 63 9.49 6.99 -4.55
N VAL A 64 8.95 5.90 -5.09
CA VAL A 64 7.59 5.92 -5.65
C VAL A 64 6.62 6.35 -4.56
N ASN A 65 5.86 7.41 -4.84
CA ASN A 65 4.90 8.00 -3.92
C ASN A 65 3.80 7.01 -3.55
N SER A 66 3.42 6.97 -2.28
CA SER A 66 2.39 6.07 -1.77
C SER A 66 1.04 6.19 -2.51
N ILE A 67 0.66 7.41 -2.91
CA ILE A 67 -0.58 7.65 -3.67
C ILE A 67 -0.47 7.08 -5.09
N ARG A 68 0.71 7.12 -5.72
CA ARG A 68 0.92 6.54 -7.05
C ARG A 68 0.68 5.03 -7.06
N TYR A 69 1.09 4.32 -6.02
CA TYR A 69 0.74 2.90 -5.91
C TYR A 69 -0.76 2.68 -5.87
N ILE A 70 -1.51 3.50 -5.11
CA ILE A 70 -2.97 3.41 -5.05
C ILE A 70 -3.58 3.63 -6.44
N GLU A 71 -3.17 4.68 -7.16
CA GLU A 71 -3.62 4.96 -8.52
C GLU A 71 -3.35 3.77 -9.45
N MET A 72 -2.12 3.25 -9.46
CA MET A 72 -1.72 2.10 -10.28
C MET A 72 -2.53 0.84 -9.97
N MET A 73 -2.87 0.59 -8.70
CA MET A 73 -3.69 -0.54 -8.30
C MET A 73 -5.15 -0.37 -8.71
N LEU A 74 -5.69 0.83 -8.58
CA LEU A 74 -7.06 1.13 -9.01
C LEU A 74 -7.21 1.06 -10.53
N ASP A 75 -6.16 1.39 -11.28
CA ASP A 75 -6.12 1.24 -12.75
C ASP A 75 -6.19 -0.21 -13.26
N LEU A 76 -6.13 -1.21 -12.37
CA LEU A 76 -6.40 -2.60 -12.74
C LEU A 76 -7.89 -2.91 -12.89
N PHE A 77 -8.76 -2.02 -12.41
CA PHE A 77 -10.20 -2.18 -12.50
C PHE A 77 -10.77 -1.37 -13.66
N PRO A 78 -11.76 -1.90 -14.40
CA PRO A 78 -12.39 -1.14 -15.46
C PRO A 78 -13.18 0.05 -14.90
N ALA A 79 -13.15 1.20 -15.59
CA ALA A 79 -13.85 2.42 -15.18
C ALA A 79 -15.34 2.17 -14.88
N LYS A 80 -16.00 1.33 -15.68
CA LYS A 80 -17.41 0.93 -15.50
C LYS A 80 -17.70 0.27 -14.13
N GLN A 81 -16.69 -0.34 -13.49
CA GLN A 81 -16.88 -0.92 -12.16
C GLN A 81 -17.08 0.18 -11.11
N PHE A 82 -16.34 1.28 -11.21
CA PHE A 82 -16.49 2.43 -10.32
C PHE A 82 -17.82 3.15 -10.52
N GLU A 83 -18.33 3.18 -11.75
CA GLU A 83 -19.66 3.72 -12.07
C GLU A 83 -20.78 2.85 -11.47
N ALA A 84 -20.62 1.52 -11.51
CA ALA A 84 -21.62 0.58 -11.02
C ALA A 84 -21.60 0.45 -9.49
N SER A 85 -20.42 0.53 -8.87
CA SER A 85 -20.25 0.41 -7.42
C SER A 85 -19.01 1.21 -6.98
N PRO A 86 -19.19 2.23 -6.13
CA PRO A 86 -18.04 2.96 -5.60
C PRO A 86 -17.22 2.08 -4.67
N VAL A 87 -15.92 2.40 -4.53
CA VAL A 87 -15.07 1.76 -3.54
C VAL A 87 -15.57 2.09 -2.13
N LYS A 88 -15.95 1.07 -1.38
CA LYS A 88 -16.42 1.18 0.01
C LYS A 88 -15.29 1.12 1.01
N ARG A 89 -14.26 0.31 0.71
CA ARG A 89 -13.11 0.13 1.58
C ARG A 89 -11.85 -0.13 0.76
N LEU A 90 -10.78 0.56 1.11
CA LEU A 90 -9.43 0.33 0.61
C LEU A 90 -8.50 0.11 1.81
N GLU A 91 -7.89 -1.06 1.88
CA GLU A 91 -6.84 -1.37 2.84
C GLU A 91 -5.52 -1.45 2.08
N VAL A 92 -4.49 -0.79 2.59
CA VAL A 92 -3.16 -0.77 1.95
C VAL A 92 -2.09 -1.08 2.98
N ALA A 93 -1.16 -1.96 2.61
CA ALA A 93 0.01 -2.31 3.41
C ALA A 93 1.28 -2.12 2.56
N TYR A 94 2.14 -1.20 2.98
CA TYR A 94 3.44 -0.95 2.35
C TYR A 94 4.49 -1.86 2.99
N SER A 95 5.35 -2.48 2.17
CA SER A 95 6.34 -3.47 2.62
C SER A 95 7.77 -3.09 2.23
N ALA A 96 7.97 -2.46 1.08
CA ALA A 96 9.26 -2.01 0.59
C ALA A 96 9.10 -0.75 -0.27
N GLU A 97 10.21 -0.07 -0.50
CA GLU A 97 10.29 1.10 -1.39
C GLU A 97 10.61 0.64 -2.82
N ALA A 98 10.09 1.36 -3.82
CA ALA A 98 10.53 1.25 -5.21
C ALA A 98 11.04 2.61 -5.70
N TYR A 99 11.88 2.57 -6.72
CA TYR A 99 12.62 3.70 -7.24
C TYR A 99 12.31 3.92 -8.73
N ALA A 100 12.82 5.01 -9.31
CA ALA A 100 12.78 5.18 -10.76
C ALA A 100 13.42 3.96 -11.45
N ASP A 101 12.85 3.60 -12.58
CA ASP A 101 13.27 2.49 -13.44
C ASP A 101 13.02 1.09 -12.88
N ASP A 102 12.58 0.93 -11.63
CA ASP A 102 12.09 -0.36 -11.14
C ASP A 102 10.93 -0.86 -12.02
N LEU A 103 11.00 -2.13 -12.44
CA LEU A 103 9.89 -2.79 -13.13
C LEU A 103 8.93 -3.37 -12.08
N LEU A 104 7.71 -2.84 -12.06
CA LEU A 104 6.66 -3.22 -11.13
C LEU A 104 5.76 -4.29 -11.77
N HIS A 105 5.56 -5.38 -11.06
CA HIS A 105 4.71 -6.51 -11.44
C HIS A 105 3.45 -6.50 -10.57
N PHE A 106 2.28 -6.53 -11.21
CA PHE A 106 0.98 -6.43 -10.56
C PHE A 106 0.31 -7.80 -10.54
N TYR A 107 -0.19 -8.18 -9.38
CA TYR A 107 -0.93 -9.42 -9.16
C TYR A 107 -2.29 -9.09 -8.59
N GLN A 108 -3.31 -9.85 -9.00
CA GLN A 108 -4.69 -9.61 -8.59
C GLN A 108 -5.43 -10.94 -8.44
N GLU A 109 -6.19 -11.09 -7.35
CA GLU A 109 -7.06 -12.24 -7.12
C GLU A 109 -8.24 -11.87 -6.21
N PRO A 110 -9.37 -12.59 -6.27
CA PRO A 110 -10.45 -12.40 -5.29
C PRO A 110 -9.97 -12.82 -3.89
N SER A 111 -10.48 -12.15 -2.85
CA SER A 111 -10.29 -12.59 -1.48
C SER A 111 -10.91 -13.97 -1.24
N ALA A 112 -10.44 -14.71 -0.24
CA ALA A 112 -10.99 -16.02 0.08
C ALA A 112 -12.48 -15.99 0.46
N LYS A 113 -12.99 -14.84 0.94
CA LYS A 113 -14.40 -14.62 1.26
C LYS A 113 -15.21 -14.11 0.08
N GLY A 114 -14.56 -13.68 -1.01
CA GLY A 114 -15.20 -13.09 -2.18
C GLY A 114 -15.74 -11.67 -1.97
N ASP A 115 -15.42 -11.03 -0.84
CA ASP A 115 -15.90 -9.70 -0.45
C ASP A 115 -14.97 -8.56 -0.91
N ALA A 116 -13.78 -8.88 -1.36
CA ALA A 116 -12.78 -7.92 -1.82
C ALA A 116 -11.94 -8.50 -2.96
N THR A 117 -11.28 -7.64 -3.71
CA THR A 117 -10.19 -7.99 -4.61
C THR A 117 -8.86 -7.65 -3.97
N LEU A 118 -7.97 -8.63 -3.89
CA LEU A 118 -6.62 -8.46 -3.39
C LEU A 118 -5.71 -8.07 -4.54
N VAL A 119 -4.86 -7.08 -4.31
CA VAL A 119 -3.84 -6.60 -5.26
C VAL A 119 -2.48 -6.60 -4.57
N GLU A 120 -1.45 -7.01 -5.27
CA GLU A 120 -0.07 -6.93 -4.80
C GLU A 120 0.83 -6.40 -5.92
N ILE A 121 1.69 -5.42 -5.59
CA ILE A 121 2.74 -4.93 -6.49
C ILE A 121 4.07 -5.45 -5.97
N ARG A 122 4.87 -6.02 -6.86
CA ARG A 122 6.20 -6.54 -6.57
C ARG A 122 7.24 -5.96 -7.53
N LYS A 123 8.48 -5.90 -7.11
CA LYS A 123 9.65 -5.58 -7.93
C LYS A 123 10.61 -6.76 -8.04
N GLU A 124 11.73 -6.59 -8.75
CA GLU A 124 12.75 -7.62 -8.95
C GLU A 124 12.17 -8.94 -9.49
N GLU A 125 11.56 -8.87 -10.68
CA GLU A 125 10.94 -10.02 -11.34
C GLU A 125 9.85 -10.70 -10.47
N GLY A 126 9.14 -9.91 -9.68
CA GLY A 126 8.06 -10.42 -8.83
C GLY A 126 8.52 -11.04 -7.50
N ARG A 127 9.79 -10.90 -7.12
CA ARG A 127 10.32 -11.49 -5.89
C ARG A 127 10.01 -10.67 -4.64
N ILE A 128 10.16 -9.35 -4.72
CA ILE A 128 10.03 -8.45 -3.55
C ILE A 128 8.67 -7.77 -3.55
N PRO A 129 7.79 -8.05 -2.57
CA PRO A 129 6.54 -7.32 -2.42
C PRO A 129 6.82 -5.89 -1.97
N VAL A 130 6.22 -4.93 -2.68
CA VAL A 130 6.35 -3.49 -2.40
C VAL A 130 5.12 -2.98 -1.65
N VAL A 131 3.94 -3.27 -2.18
CA VAL A 131 2.68 -2.85 -1.58
C VAL A 131 1.58 -3.88 -1.85
N LYS A 132 0.65 -4.00 -0.91
CA LYS A 132 -0.54 -4.86 -1.00
C LYS A 132 -1.77 -4.05 -0.70
N ALA A 133 -2.87 -4.39 -1.35
CA ALA A 133 -4.16 -3.79 -1.08
C ALA A 133 -5.30 -4.81 -1.09
N ALA A 134 -6.37 -4.50 -0.36
CA ALA A 134 -7.66 -5.12 -0.49
C ALA A 134 -8.68 -4.05 -0.88
N VAL A 135 -9.36 -4.23 -2.00
CA VAL A 135 -10.34 -3.29 -2.56
C VAL A 135 -11.72 -3.91 -2.47
N THR A 136 -12.63 -3.26 -1.76
CA THR A 136 -14.05 -3.66 -1.62
C THR A 136 -14.92 -2.62 -2.33
N PHE A 137 -15.79 -3.09 -3.20
CA PHE A 137 -16.77 -2.29 -3.95
C PHE A 137 -18.17 -2.41 -3.36
#